data_8bf38eb427cab480452a3958a1fa4cbc
#
_entry.id   8bf38eb427cab480452a3958a1fa4cbc
#
_cell.length_a   1.000
_cell.length_b   1.000
_cell.length_c   1.000
_cell.angle_alpha   90.00
_cell.angle_beta   90.00
_cell.angle_gamma   90.00
#
_symmetry.space_group_name_H-M   'P 1'
#
loop_
_entity.id
_entity.type
_entity.pdbx_description
1 polymer ?
#
loop_
_entity_poly.entity_id
_entity_poly.type
_entity_poly.pdbx_seq_one_letter_code
_entity_poly.pdbx_strand_id
1 'polypeptide(L)'
;PGGTAAYPSTVLMDVIPAKVAGVSEIVMTTPAGKDGRVNPVILAAAATAGVTRIFKTGGAQAVAALAYGTQSIPAVDKIVGPGNIYVATAKRKVFGKVGIDMIAGPSEILVLADGGCNPAWVAADLLSQAEHDKLASPVLVTDSPELAKAVQAELEVQIPQLPRAAIARASVDDNGKIIL
;
A
#
# COMPACT_ATOMS: atom_id res chain seq x y z
N PRO A 1 2.02 5.59 -1.09
CA PRO A 1 3.10 5.55 -2.07
C PRO A 1 2.80 6.51 -3.21
N GLY A 2 3.22 7.76 -3.03
CA GLY A 2 2.95 8.79 -3.99
C GLY A 2 3.75 8.57 -5.28
N GLY A 3 3.14 8.91 -6.40
CA GLY A 3 3.80 8.99 -7.69
C GLY A 3 3.41 7.91 -8.71
N THR A 4 2.86 6.76 -8.30
CA THR A 4 2.46 5.70 -9.25
C THR A 4 0.95 5.47 -9.27
N ALA A 5 0.24 5.72 -8.17
CA ALA A 5 -1.21 5.64 -8.09
C ALA A 5 -1.74 6.52 -6.94
N ALA A 6 -3.01 6.90 -7.00
CA ALA A 6 -3.69 7.62 -5.93
C ALA A 6 -4.33 6.61 -4.97
N TYR A 7 -3.92 6.65 -3.70
CA TYR A 7 -4.48 5.81 -2.64
C TYR A 7 -5.13 6.68 -1.55
N PRO A 8 -6.34 7.21 -1.76
CA PRO A 8 -7.05 8.00 -0.75
C PRO A 8 -7.36 7.19 0.50
N SER A 9 -7.56 5.88 0.36
CA SER A 9 -7.76 4.96 1.47
C SER A 9 -6.59 4.95 2.46
N THR A 10 -5.35 5.03 1.98
CA THR A 10 -4.16 5.11 2.86
C THR A 10 -4.22 6.34 3.76
N VAL A 11 -4.66 7.48 3.23
CA VAL A 11 -4.83 8.69 4.04
C VAL A 11 -5.83 8.45 5.16
N LEU A 12 -6.96 7.83 4.86
CA LEU A 12 -8.00 7.52 5.85
C LEU A 12 -7.51 6.48 6.87
N MET A 13 -6.82 5.44 6.41
CA MET A 13 -6.30 4.36 7.25
C MET A 13 -5.24 4.84 8.25
N ASP A 14 -4.46 5.87 7.91
CA ASP A 14 -3.46 6.45 8.81
C ASP A 14 -4.08 7.52 9.73
N VAL A 15 -4.92 8.39 9.17
CA VAL A 15 -5.41 9.59 9.88
C VAL A 15 -6.53 9.26 10.86
N ILE A 16 -7.48 8.38 10.49
CA ILE A 16 -8.63 8.07 11.36
C ILE A 16 -8.19 7.42 12.67
N PRO A 17 -7.33 6.39 12.69
CA PRO A 17 -6.83 5.83 13.94
C PRO A 17 -6.05 6.84 14.78
N ALA A 18 -5.25 7.71 14.15
CA ALA A 18 -4.55 8.76 14.86
C ALA A 18 -5.51 9.73 15.56
N LYS A 19 -6.60 10.12 14.90
CA LYS A 19 -7.65 10.96 15.51
C LYS A 19 -8.38 10.26 16.65
N VAL A 20 -8.74 9.00 16.47
CA VAL A 20 -9.37 8.19 17.54
C VAL A 20 -8.46 8.08 18.75
N ALA A 21 -7.13 7.98 18.52
CA ALA A 21 -6.12 8.00 19.58
C ALA A 21 -5.88 9.39 20.21
N GLY A 22 -6.59 10.44 19.77
CA GLY A 22 -6.48 11.78 20.33
C GLY A 22 -5.31 12.61 19.83
N VAL A 23 -4.67 12.22 18.69
CA VAL A 23 -3.59 13.01 18.10
C VAL A 23 -4.15 14.33 17.57
N SER A 24 -3.65 15.43 18.12
CA SER A 24 -4.14 16.79 17.80
C SER A 24 -3.53 17.37 16.53
N GLU A 25 -2.29 17.06 16.21
CA GLU A 25 -1.61 17.56 15.04
C GLU A 25 -1.19 16.41 14.12
N ILE A 26 -1.75 16.40 12.90
CA ILE A 26 -1.49 15.38 11.90
C ILE A 26 -0.90 16.05 10.66
N VAL A 27 0.35 15.72 10.38
CA VAL A 27 1.13 16.25 9.27
C VAL A 27 1.24 15.18 8.18
N MET A 28 0.93 15.52 6.95
CA MET A 28 1.04 14.60 5.81
C MET A 28 2.15 15.04 4.86
N THR A 29 2.94 14.07 4.38
CA THR A 29 3.86 14.26 3.26
C THR A 29 3.39 13.41 2.08
N THR A 30 3.39 14.00 0.89
CA THR A 30 3.05 13.31 -0.35
C THR A 30 3.79 13.96 -1.51
N PRO A 31 4.40 13.18 -2.43
CA PRO A 31 5.04 13.76 -3.59
C PRO A 31 4.01 14.42 -4.50
N ALA A 32 4.41 15.51 -5.14
CA ALA A 32 3.65 16.12 -6.21
C ALA A 32 3.84 15.35 -7.52
N GLY A 33 2.88 15.47 -8.42
CA GLY A 33 3.01 15.05 -9.81
C GLY A 33 4.04 15.90 -10.57
N LYS A 34 4.26 15.55 -11.84
CA LYS A 34 5.20 16.28 -12.73
C LYS A 34 4.78 17.76 -12.93
N ASP A 35 3.50 18.06 -12.76
CA ASP A 35 2.92 19.40 -12.81
C ASP A 35 3.05 20.19 -11.50
N GLY A 36 3.72 19.63 -10.49
CA GLY A 36 3.88 20.23 -9.16
C GLY A 36 2.61 20.21 -8.30
N ARG A 37 1.56 19.49 -8.71
CA ARG A 37 0.28 19.40 -7.99
C ARG A 37 0.16 18.08 -7.27
N VAL A 38 -0.52 18.09 -6.13
CA VAL A 38 -0.96 16.87 -5.44
C VAL A 38 -2.30 16.43 -6.05
N ASN A 39 -2.47 15.12 -6.17
CA ASN A 39 -3.72 14.56 -6.69
C ASN A 39 -4.93 15.06 -5.88
N PRO A 40 -5.98 15.62 -6.54
CA PRO A 40 -7.14 16.19 -5.86
C PRO A 40 -7.87 15.23 -4.94
N VAL A 41 -7.93 13.93 -5.30
CA VAL A 41 -8.60 12.91 -4.48
C VAL A 41 -7.85 12.69 -3.16
N ILE A 42 -6.51 12.74 -3.19
CA ILE A 42 -5.68 12.68 -1.97
C ILE A 42 -5.91 13.91 -1.09
N LEU A 43 -5.99 15.10 -1.69
CA LEU A 43 -6.28 16.33 -0.94
C LEU A 43 -7.68 16.31 -0.33
N ALA A 44 -8.68 15.82 -1.07
CA ALA A 44 -10.05 15.66 -0.56
C ALA A 44 -10.09 14.70 0.64
N ALA A 45 -9.44 13.52 0.53
CA ALA A 45 -9.35 12.57 1.63
C ALA A 45 -8.66 13.18 2.86
N ALA A 46 -7.55 13.89 2.65
CA ALA A 46 -6.81 14.55 3.73
C ALA A 46 -7.64 15.64 4.43
N ALA A 47 -8.35 16.46 3.67
CA ALA A 47 -9.24 17.49 4.21
C ALA A 47 -10.41 16.88 5.00
N THR A 48 -11.07 15.87 4.44
CA THR A 48 -12.18 15.15 5.09
C THR A 48 -11.72 14.46 6.38
N ALA A 49 -10.55 13.84 6.36
CA ALA A 49 -9.98 13.19 7.55
C ALA A 49 -9.45 14.20 8.58
N GLY A 50 -9.25 15.46 8.21
CA GLY A 50 -8.78 16.53 9.11
C GLY A 50 -7.27 16.55 9.31
N VAL A 51 -6.51 16.31 8.25
CA VAL A 51 -5.07 16.56 8.22
C VAL A 51 -4.81 18.05 8.40
N THR A 52 -3.89 18.41 9.29
CA THR A 52 -3.64 19.81 9.66
C THR A 52 -2.68 20.52 8.70
N ARG A 53 -1.66 19.81 8.20
CA ARG A 53 -0.67 20.36 7.27
C ARG A 53 -0.23 19.31 6.24
N ILE A 54 0.01 19.75 5.00
CA ILE A 54 0.44 18.89 3.89
C ILE A 54 1.71 19.47 3.26
N PHE A 55 2.75 18.64 3.14
CA PHE A 55 4.00 18.99 2.49
C PHE A 55 4.21 18.18 1.21
N LYS A 56 4.54 18.86 0.11
CA LYS A 56 4.76 18.24 -1.21
C LYS A 56 6.15 17.63 -1.31
N THR A 57 6.41 16.62 -0.53
CA THR A 57 7.66 15.85 -0.51
C THR A 57 7.37 14.38 -0.23
N GLY A 58 8.24 13.49 -0.63
CA GLY A 58 8.12 12.04 -0.42
C GLY A 58 9.48 11.39 -0.32
N GLY A 59 9.52 10.05 -0.24
CA GLY A 59 10.78 9.32 -0.19
C GLY A 59 11.53 9.42 1.14
N ALA A 60 12.80 9.02 1.14
CA ALA A 60 13.64 9.01 2.33
C ALA A 60 13.83 10.41 2.94
N GLN A 61 13.92 11.46 2.10
CA GLN A 61 14.07 12.84 2.54
C GLN A 61 12.87 13.34 3.33
N ALA A 62 11.65 12.92 2.99
CA ALA A 62 10.45 13.26 3.75
C ALA A 62 10.50 12.63 5.15
N VAL A 63 10.90 11.35 5.23
CA VAL A 63 11.07 10.65 6.52
C VAL A 63 12.13 11.34 7.38
N ALA A 64 13.26 11.71 6.80
CA ALA A 64 14.32 12.44 7.54
C ALA A 64 13.83 13.82 8.01
N ALA A 65 13.13 14.57 7.14
CA ALA A 65 12.57 15.87 7.51
C ALA A 65 11.57 15.78 8.66
N LEU A 66 10.70 14.77 8.66
CA LEU A 66 9.75 14.53 9.75
C LEU A 66 10.44 14.08 11.05
N ALA A 67 11.51 13.29 10.96
CA ALA A 67 12.22 12.78 12.14
C ALA A 67 13.08 13.86 12.85
N TYR A 68 13.74 14.72 12.08
CA TYR A 68 14.68 15.70 12.62
C TYR A 68 14.15 17.13 12.62
N GLY A 69 13.09 17.39 11.87
CA GLY A 69 12.61 18.73 11.61
C GLY A 69 13.46 19.47 10.57
N THR A 70 12.89 20.50 9.99
CA THR A 70 13.55 21.46 9.12
C THR A 70 13.01 22.85 9.43
N GLN A 71 13.47 23.88 8.74
CA GLN A 71 12.91 25.23 8.89
C GLN A 71 11.39 25.29 8.56
N SER A 72 10.89 24.42 7.67
CA SER A 72 9.49 24.45 7.21
C SER A 72 8.67 23.23 7.62
N ILE A 73 9.31 22.07 7.88
CA ILE A 73 8.65 20.83 8.28
C ILE A 73 8.98 20.56 9.76
N PRO A 74 7.96 20.46 10.64
CA PRO A 74 8.22 20.19 12.05
C PRO A 74 8.72 18.76 12.26
N ALA A 75 9.54 18.56 13.27
CA ALA A 75 9.79 17.22 13.79
C ALA A 75 8.49 16.65 14.40
N VAL A 76 8.28 15.36 14.24
CA VAL A 76 7.10 14.65 14.73
C VAL A 76 7.47 13.56 15.72
N ASP A 77 6.52 13.14 16.55
CA ASP A 77 6.74 12.07 17.53
C ASP A 77 6.62 10.68 16.91
N LYS A 78 5.82 10.56 15.83
CA LYS A 78 5.57 9.27 15.16
C LYS A 78 5.37 9.45 13.66
N ILE A 79 5.98 8.54 12.87
CA ILE A 79 5.83 8.45 11.43
C ILE A 79 5.09 7.15 11.10
N VAL A 80 3.95 7.26 10.42
CA VAL A 80 3.11 6.14 10.01
C VAL A 80 2.91 6.14 8.49
N GLY A 81 2.50 5.02 7.96
CA GLY A 81 2.15 4.86 6.55
C GLY A 81 3.17 4.04 5.75
N PRO A 82 2.69 3.43 4.67
CA PRO A 82 3.51 2.61 3.77
C PRO A 82 4.36 3.48 2.84
N GLY A 83 5.36 2.84 2.25
CA GLY A 83 6.20 3.46 1.23
C GLY A 83 7.05 2.43 0.49
N ASN A 84 7.85 2.90 -0.45
CA ASN A 84 8.80 2.06 -1.16
C ASN A 84 9.99 1.68 -0.27
N ILE A 85 10.92 0.87 -0.80
CA ILE A 85 12.12 0.41 -0.09
C ILE A 85 12.95 1.56 0.52
N TYR A 86 13.00 2.73 -0.14
CA TYR A 86 13.73 3.90 0.39
C TYR A 86 13.05 4.47 1.62
N VAL A 87 11.72 4.53 1.64
CA VAL A 87 10.92 4.96 2.81
C VAL A 87 11.06 3.95 3.93
N ALA A 88 10.93 2.66 3.66
CA ALA A 88 11.09 1.59 4.65
C ALA A 88 12.50 1.63 5.28
N THR A 89 13.55 1.78 4.45
CA THR A 89 14.93 1.91 4.93
C THR A 89 15.13 3.17 5.76
N ALA A 90 14.57 4.30 5.34
CA ALA A 90 14.66 5.54 6.09
C ALA A 90 13.95 5.43 7.45
N LYS A 91 12.74 4.86 7.51
CA LYS A 91 12.02 4.60 8.76
C LYS A 91 12.84 3.74 9.71
N ARG A 92 13.50 2.68 9.21
CA ARG A 92 14.40 1.84 10.01
C ARG A 92 15.56 2.66 10.60
N LYS A 93 16.15 3.58 9.82
CA LYS A 93 17.30 4.39 10.26
C LYS A 93 16.94 5.46 11.30
N VAL A 94 15.71 5.95 11.30
CA VAL A 94 15.25 6.98 12.25
C VAL A 94 14.51 6.39 13.45
N PHE A 95 14.26 5.09 13.46
CA PHE A 95 13.64 4.42 14.59
C PHE A 95 14.47 4.60 15.86
N GLY A 96 13.80 4.96 16.95
CA GLY A 96 14.44 5.36 18.22
C GLY A 96 14.64 6.88 18.36
N LYS A 97 14.87 7.61 17.26
CA LYS A 97 14.77 9.08 17.23
C LYS A 97 13.31 9.53 17.12
N VAL A 98 12.52 8.82 16.35
CA VAL A 98 11.07 9.02 16.16
C VAL A 98 10.38 7.65 16.22
N GLY A 99 9.16 7.59 16.73
CA GLY A 99 8.35 6.38 16.67
C GLY A 99 7.95 6.06 15.22
N ILE A 100 7.83 4.78 14.90
CA ILE A 100 7.29 4.33 13.61
C ILE A 100 6.14 3.33 13.84
N ASP A 101 5.34 3.07 12.80
CA ASP A 101 4.34 1.99 12.80
C ASP A 101 5.01 0.62 12.61
N MET A 102 5.59 0.42 11.40
CA MET A 102 6.27 -0.81 11.01
C MET A 102 7.27 -0.56 9.88
N ILE A 103 8.13 -1.55 9.64
CA ILE A 103 8.92 -1.65 8.41
C ILE A 103 8.10 -2.49 7.44
N ALA A 104 7.30 -1.82 6.60
CA ALA A 104 6.48 -2.51 5.60
C ALA A 104 7.34 -3.14 4.51
N GLY A 105 7.13 -4.42 4.27
CA GLY A 105 7.63 -5.15 3.12
C GLY A 105 6.62 -5.16 1.97
N PRO A 106 6.88 -5.93 0.90
CA PRO A 106 5.89 -6.27 -0.11
C PRO A 106 4.67 -6.92 0.56
N SER A 107 3.48 -6.60 0.06
CA SER A 107 2.26 -7.14 0.64
C SER A 107 2.00 -8.56 0.15
N GLU A 108 1.44 -9.37 1.02
CA GLU A 108 1.05 -10.74 0.76
C GLU A 108 -0.47 -10.88 0.95
N ILE A 109 -1.10 -11.76 0.20
CA ILE A 109 -2.48 -12.17 0.43
C ILE A 109 -2.56 -13.69 0.46
N LEU A 110 -3.24 -14.22 1.46
CA LEU A 110 -3.58 -15.63 1.52
C LEU A 110 -5.10 -15.76 1.42
N VAL A 111 -5.56 -16.50 0.42
CA VAL A 111 -6.95 -16.88 0.24
C VAL A 111 -7.09 -18.35 0.64
N LEU A 112 -7.92 -18.63 1.63
CA LEU A 112 -8.28 -19.99 2.03
C LEU A 112 -9.69 -20.27 1.47
N ALA A 113 -9.79 -21.25 0.57
CA ALA A 113 -11.04 -21.55 -0.14
C ALA A 113 -11.22 -23.04 -0.35
N ASP A 114 -12.42 -23.52 -0.14
CA ASP A 114 -12.83 -24.90 -0.45
C ASP A 114 -13.43 -25.00 -1.87
N GLY A 115 -13.77 -26.24 -2.29
CA GLY A 115 -14.34 -26.51 -3.62
C GLY A 115 -15.72 -25.87 -3.88
N GLY A 116 -16.37 -25.30 -2.87
CA GLY A 116 -17.64 -24.58 -3.01
C GLY A 116 -17.50 -23.10 -3.40
N CYS A 117 -16.27 -22.58 -3.38
CA CYS A 117 -16.02 -21.18 -3.70
C CYS A 117 -16.08 -20.89 -5.21
N ASN A 118 -16.49 -19.66 -5.56
CA ASN A 118 -16.48 -19.21 -6.94
C ASN A 118 -15.04 -18.89 -7.39
N PRO A 119 -14.49 -19.58 -8.40
CA PRO A 119 -13.10 -19.40 -8.83
C PRO A 119 -12.81 -17.98 -9.36
N ALA A 120 -13.79 -17.32 -9.98
CA ALA A 120 -13.62 -15.94 -10.47
C ALA A 120 -13.42 -14.95 -9.31
N TRP A 121 -14.09 -15.14 -8.19
CA TRP A 121 -13.92 -14.28 -7.01
C TRP A 121 -12.61 -14.56 -6.32
N VAL A 122 -12.21 -15.82 -6.19
CA VAL A 122 -10.90 -16.20 -5.63
C VAL A 122 -9.76 -15.60 -6.46
N ALA A 123 -9.85 -15.67 -7.79
CA ALA A 123 -8.88 -15.05 -8.69
C ALA A 123 -8.85 -13.52 -8.51
N ALA A 124 -10.00 -12.85 -8.40
CA ALA A 124 -10.07 -11.43 -8.17
C ALA A 124 -9.43 -11.01 -6.85
N ASP A 125 -9.63 -11.77 -5.78
CA ASP A 125 -9.00 -11.52 -4.47
C ASP A 125 -7.47 -11.64 -4.56
N LEU A 126 -6.94 -12.68 -5.21
CA LEU A 126 -5.51 -12.84 -5.43
C LEU A 126 -4.95 -11.66 -6.25
N LEU A 127 -5.65 -11.24 -7.30
CA LEU A 127 -5.25 -10.14 -8.17
C LEU A 127 -5.34 -8.78 -7.50
N SER A 128 -6.22 -8.60 -6.52
CA SER A 128 -6.31 -7.36 -5.75
C SER A 128 -4.97 -6.97 -5.11
N GLN A 129 -4.17 -7.95 -4.71
CA GLN A 129 -2.84 -7.73 -4.15
C GLN A 129 -1.74 -7.79 -5.22
N ALA A 130 -1.85 -8.72 -6.19
CA ALA A 130 -0.85 -8.92 -7.24
C ALA A 130 -0.62 -7.66 -8.09
N GLU A 131 -1.66 -6.85 -8.33
CA GLU A 131 -1.53 -5.62 -9.12
C GLU A 131 -0.81 -4.47 -8.38
N HIS A 132 -0.62 -4.58 -7.06
CA HIS A 132 0.03 -3.52 -6.28
C HIS A 132 1.53 -3.43 -6.52
N ASP A 133 2.23 -4.55 -6.55
CA ASP A 133 3.69 -4.61 -6.70
C ASP A 133 4.12 -5.95 -7.29
N LYS A 134 5.18 -5.94 -8.11
CA LYS A 134 5.79 -7.17 -8.66
C LYS A 134 6.28 -8.14 -7.58
N LEU A 135 6.62 -7.63 -6.41
CA LEU A 135 7.06 -8.41 -5.25
C LEU A 135 5.89 -8.88 -4.36
N ALA A 136 4.65 -8.56 -4.68
CA ALA A 136 3.49 -9.07 -3.97
C ALA A 136 3.40 -10.60 -4.13
N SER A 137 2.90 -11.28 -3.10
CA SER A 137 2.80 -12.73 -3.06
C SER A 137 1.32 -13.14 -2.87
N PRO A 138 0.58 -13.43 -3.96
CA PRO A 138 -0.75 -13.99 -3.88
C PRO A 138 -0.68 -15.51 -3.65
N VAL A 139 -1.29 -15.99 -2.58
CA VAL A 139 -1.29 -17.40 -2.20
C VAL A 139 -2.72 -17.92 -2.04
N LEU A 140 -3.05 -18.99 -2.76
CA LEU A 140 -4.28 -19.76 -2.56
C LEU A 140 -3.94 -21.03 -1.78
N VAL A 141 -4.70 -21.31 -0.74
CA VAL A 141 -4.71 -22.61 -0.05
C VAL A 141 -6.09 -23.22 -0.25
N THR A 142 -6.17 -24.45 -0.79
CA THR A 142 -7.42 -25.14 -1.05
C THR A 142 -7.25 -26.65 -0.90
N ASP A 143 -8.33 -27.32 -0.54
CA ASP A 143 -8.44 -28.79 -0.54
C ASP A 143 -9.00 -29.36 -1.85
N SER A 144 -9.34 -28.48 -2.83
CA SER A 144 -9.95 -28.85 -4.11
C SER A 144 -8.99 -28.65 -5.29
N PRO A 145 -8.48 -29.71 -5.90
CA PRO A 145 -7.73 -29.63 -7.15
C PRO A 145 -8.52 -29.01 -8.31
N GLU A 146 -9.84 -29.19 -8.31
CA GLU A 146 -10.75 -28.62 -9.30
C GLU A 146 -10.79 -27.10 -9.17
N LEU A 147 -10.95 -26.57 -7.94
CA LEU A 147 -10.89 -25.14 -7.68
C LEU A 147 -9.54 -24.56 -8.09
N ALA A 148 -8.45 -25.23 -7.72
CA ALA A 148 -7.09 -24.78 -8.07
C ALA A 148 -6.94 -24.57 -9.59
N LYS A 149 -7.37 -25.54 -10.41
CA LYS A 149 -7.35 -25.43 -11.88
C LYS A 149 -8.25 -24.33 -12.41
N ALA A 150 -9.46 -24.21 -11.85
CA ALA A 150 -10.42 -23.19 -12.26
C ALA A 150 -9.90 -21.77 -11.95
N VAL A 151 -9.26 -21.58 -10.78
CA VAL A 151 -8.65 -20.29 -10.41
C VAL A 151 -7.48 -19.95 -11.34
N GLN A 152 -6.64 -20.93 -11.71
CA GLN A 152 -5.58 -20.70 -12.70
C GLN A 152 -6.15 -20.21 -14.04
N ALA A 153 -7.25 -20.84 -14.52
CA ALA A 153 -7.90 -20.41 -15.74
C ALA A 153 -8.48 -18.99 -15.62
N GLU A 154 -9.10 -18.65 -14.50
CA GLU A 154 -9.63 -17.33 -14.23
C GLU A 154 -8.53 -16.25 -14.16
N LEU A 155 -7.37 -16.53 -13.59
CA LEU A 155 -6.25 -15.61 -13.60
C LEU A 155 -5.81 -15.24 -15.03
N GLU A 156 -5.80 -16.22 -15.96
CA GLU A 156 -5.48 -15.95 -17.38
C GLU A 156 -6.52 -15.06 -18.07
N VAL A 157 -7.78 -15.14 -17.65
CA VAL A 157 -8.87 -14.30 -18.16
C VAL A 157 -8.84 -12.90 -17.58
N GLN A 158 -8.57 -12.77 -16.28
CA GLN A 158 -8.71 -11.50 -15.56
C GLN A 158 -7.46 -10.60 -15.64
N ILE A 159 -6.25 -11.17 -15.61
CA ILE A 159 -5.01 -10.38 -15.66
C ILE A 159 -4.97 -9.41 -16.84
N PRO A 160 -5.29 -9.82 -18.10
CA PRO A 160 -5.24 -8.90 -19.24
C PRO A 160 -6.21 -7.71 -19.14
N GLN A 161 -7.24 -7.80 -18.29
CA GLN A 161 -8.25 -6.75 -18.11
C GLN A 161 -7.83 -5.69 -17.09
N LEU A 162 -6.76 -5.94 -16.33
CA LEU A 162 -6.30 -5.02 -15.29
C LEU A 162 -5.53 -3.84 -15.88
N PRO A 163 -5.72 -2.63 -15.35
CA PRO A 163 -4.91 -1.46 -15.72
C PRO A 163 -3.40 -1.67 -15.52
N ARG A 164 -3.02 -2.52 -14.55
CA ARG A 164 -1.63 -2.84 -14.21
C ARG A 164 -1.28 -4.31 -14.52
N ALA A 165 -1.81 -4.85 -15.61
CA ALA A 165 -1.65 -6.25 -16.02
C ALA A 165 -0.21 -6.77 -15.97
N ALA A 166 0.76 -5.98 -16.43
CA ALA A 166 2.18 -6.38 -16.43
C ALA A 166 2.76 -6.56 -15.01
N ILE A 167 2.26 -5.81 -14.02
CA ILE A 167 2.66 -5.92 -12.62
C ILE A 167 2.02 -7.16 -12.01
N ALA A 168 0.70 -7.33 -12.19
CA ALA A 168 -0.02 -8.49 -11.71
C ALA A 168 0.55 -9.80 -12.28
N ARG A 169 0.87 -9.82 -13.58
CA ARG A 169 1.50 -10.99 -14.23
C ARG A 169 2.83 -11.33 -13.57
N ALA A 170 3.74 -10.37 -13.40
CA ALA A 170 5.02 -10.61 -12.76
C ALA A 170 4.87 -11.12 -11.32
N SER A 171 3.94 -10.53 -10.53
CA SER A 171 3.66 -10.97 -9.17
C SER A 171 3.16 -12.42 -9.12
N VAL A 172 2.21 -12.78 -9.99
CA VAL A 172 1.63 -14.14 -10.04
C VAL A 172 2.67 -15.15 -10.51
N ASP A 173 3.44 -14.84 -11.56
CA ASP A 173 4.40 -15.77 -12.14
C ASP A 173 5.61 -16.02 -11.22
N ASP A 174 6.13 -14.97 -10.58
CA ASP A 174 7.34 -15.05 -9.76
C ASP A 174 7.05 -15.49 -8.30
N ASN A 175 5.94 -15.02 -7.72
CA ASN A 175 5.65 -15.16 -6.29
C ASN A 175 4.32 -15.89 -5.98
N GLY A 176 3.41 -16.02 -6.96
CA GLY A 176 2.13 -16.69 -6.76
C GLY A 176 2.28 -18.16 -6.37
N LYS A 177 1.43 -18.64 -5.49
CA LYS A 177 1.41 -20.05 -5.06
C LYS A 177 -0.03 -20.56 -4.97
N ILE A 178 -0.22 -21.81 -5.36
CA ILE A 178 -1.41 -22.60 -5.05
C ILE A 178 -0.96 -23.81 -4.27
N ILE A 179 -1.50 -23.98 -3.07
CA ILE A 179 -1.18 -25.03 -2.13
C ILE A 179 -2.43 -25.91 -1.97
N LEU A 180 -2.28 -27.21 -2.19
CA LEU A 180 -3.29 -28.26 -2.01
C LEU A 180 -3.09 -28.99 -0.69
#